data_822e1c9d3182697474bcd44f7ab1b1b5
#
_entry.id   822e1c9d3182697474bcd44f7ab1b1b5
#
_cell.length_a   1.000
_cell.length_b   1.000
_cell.length_c   1.000
_cell.angle_alpha   90.00
_cell.angle_beta   90.00
_cell.angle_gamma   90.00
#
_symmetry.space_group_name_H-M   'P 1'
#
loop_
_entity.id
_entity.type
_entity.pdbx_description
1 polymer ?
#
loop_
_entity_poly.entity_id
_entity_poly.type
_entity_poly.pdbx_seq_one_letter_code
_entity_poly.pdbx_strand_id
1 'polypeptide(L)'
;MSDPMTARKWAVLATALGLLAGGSAATARADGHPAVPPQHRQVLPLTQYVDPFIGTAVSATSGYAGNDNPGAKVPFGFTNFGPDMPRTNFNGSGGYLNPPGATTGRINFFSLTHLNGVGCPGQGAVGMMPASTPTPVASATGVPAGVGFHTSTESARPGYYGVTMDNRVKVELTATTRTGMAQLGYPDAGSGYFSIDTRLNGNSNRRTEAGKITPDHVSLSVSDDGRVLSGQSVAPAFCTPYGTPYNSPVYFYAEMDRPLTTTAESGVNTVKDGAALLHYDLPATDPTLRMRVGISAVSVANAKLNLHTENARPASSRPARLPTPPGTRGSTRSRSTARPTRAG
;
A
#
# COMPACT_ATOMS: atom_id res chain seq x y z
N MET A 1 -63.78 -6.17 -2.80
CA MET A 1 -63.65 -7.11 -3.93
C MET A 1 -62.27 -7.70 -3.74
N SER A 2 -62.10 -8.75 -2.87
CA SER A 2 -62.18 -10.19 -3.07
C SER A 2 -61.30 -10.62 -4.25
N ASP A 3 -60.18 -11.32 -4.04
CA ASP A 3 -60.17 -12.75 -3.83
C ASP A 3 -58.76 -13.30 -3.47
N PRO A 4 -58.65 -14.36 -2.69
CA PRO A 4 -57.39 -14.99 -2.31
C PRO A 4 -57.18 -16.29 -3.09
N MET A 5 -55.95 -16.65 -3.46
CA MET A 5 -55.61 -17.95 -4.01
C MET A 5 -54.56 -18.70 -3.14
N THR A 6 -55.10 -19.56 -2.38
CA THR A 6 -54.83 -21.00 -2.11
C THR A 6 -53.43 -21.57 -2.29
N ALA A 7 -52.94 -22.05 -1.16
CA ALA A 7 -51.79 -22.96 -1.02
C ALA A 7 -52.09 -24.36 -1.59
N ARG A 8 -51.16 -24.96 -2.31
CA ARG A 8 -51.15 -26.38 -2.64
C ARG A 8 -50.02 -27.10 -1.90
N LYS A 9 -50.46 -27.95 -0.96
CA LYS A 9 -49.61 -28.95 -0.31
C LYS A 9 -49.47 -30.16 -1.24
N TRP A 10 -48.25 -30.64 -1.45
CA TRP A 10 -48.00 -31.96 -2.03
C TRP A 10 -47.46 -32.87 -0.94
N ALA A 11 -48.23 -33.92 -0.65
CA ALA A 11 -47.84 -35.05 0.14
C ALA A 11 -47.27 -36.14 -0.80
N VAL A 12 -46.11 -36.68 -0.48
CA VAL A 12 -45.53 -37.84 -1.18
C VAL A 12 -45.62 -39.04 -0.25
N LEU A 13 -46.34 -40.02 -0.71
CA LEU A 13 -46.55 -41.34 -0.09
C LEU A 13 -45.27 -42.19 -0.29
N ALA A 14 -44.74 -42.76 0.77
CA ALA A 14 -43.69 -43.75 0.72
C ALA A 14 -44.35 -45.18 0.66
N THR A 15 -44.02 -45.88 -0.40
CA THR A 15 -44.42 -47.34 -0.50
C THR A 15 -43.13 -48.17 -0.34
N ALA A 16 -43.13 -48.99 0.71
CA ALA A 16 -42.09 -50.00 0.93
C ALA A 16 -42.42 -51.24 0.17
N LEU A 17 -41.54 -51.79 -0.63
CA LEU A 17 -41.60 -53.15 -1.17
C LEU A 17 -40.30 -53.86 -0.82
N GLY A 18 -40.40 -54.87 0.04
CA GLY A 18 -39.29 -55.76 0.32
C GLY A 18 -39.19 -56.87 -0.74
N LEU A 19 -37.97 -57.16 -1.16
CA LEU A 19 -37.64 -58.40 -1.91
C LEU A 19 -36.39 -58.99 -1.25
N LEU A 20 -36.63 -60.19 -0.65
CA LEU A 20 -35.61 -61.15 -0.24
C LEU A 20 -35.06 -61.84 -1.49
N ALA A 21 -33.74 -61.66 -1.74
CA ALA A 21 -33.05 -62.58 -2.64
C ALA A 21 -31.69 -62.92 -1.98
N GLY A 22 -31.56 -64.18 -1.62
CA GLY A 22 -30.34 -64.79 -1.15
C GLY A 22 -29.28 -64.81 -2.28
N GLY A 23 -28.13 -64.36 -2.01
CA GLY A 23 -26.93 -64.37 -2.91
C GLY A 23 -25.70 -64.74 -2.12
N SER A 24 -25.06 -65.78 -2.55
CA SER A 24 -23.84 -66.38 -2.01
C SER A 24 -22.75 -65.42 -1.75
N ALA A 25 -22.18 -65.44 -0.54
CA ALA A 25 -21.00 -64.64 -0.18
C ALA A 25 -19.76 -65.18 -0.91
N ALA A 26 -19.35 -64.48 -1.94
CA ALA A 26 -18.00 -64.61 -2.48
C ALA A 26 -17.05 -63.75 -1.61
N THR A 27 -16.18 -64.40 -0.87
CA THR A 27 -15.12 -63.73 -0.12
C THR A 27 -14.11 -63.19 -1.11
N ALA A 28 -14.26 -61.92 -1.51
CA ALA A 28 -13.20 -61.20 -2.18
C ALA A 28 -12.05 -60.93 -1.19
N ARG A 29 -10.92 -61.55 -1.41
CA ARG A 29 -9.66 -61.17 -0.76
C ARG A 29 -9.39 -59.72 -1.14
N ALA A 30 -9.48 -58.83 -0.19
CA ALA A 30 -9.02 -57.47 -0.32
C ALA A 30 -7.47 -57.54 -0.37
N ASP A 31 -6.89 -57.34 -1.53
CA ASP A 31 -5.46 -57.07 -1.68
C ASP A 31 -5.19 -55.77 -0.89
N GLY A 32 -4.46 -55.95 0.22
CA GLY A 32 -4.10 -54.83 1.11
C GLY A 32 -3.12 -53.86 0.44
N HIS A 33 -3.68 -52.95 -0.33
CA HIS A 33 -2.93 -51.76 -0.64
C HIS A 33 -2.89 -50.92 0.63
N PRO A 34 -1.69 -50.54 1.13
CA PRO A 34 -1.63 -49.66 2.28
C PRO A 34 -2.35 -48.37 1.92
N ALA A 35 -3.36 -48.03 2.71
CA ALA A 35 -4.09 -46.79 2.57
C ALA A 35 -3.06 -45.65 2.69
N VAL A 36 -2.80 -44.95 1.60
CA VAL A 36 -1.98 -43.73 1.62
C VAL A 36 -2.72 -42.75 2.54
N PRO A 37 -2.11 -42.34 3.67
CA PRO A 37 -2.76 -41.41 4.57
C PRO A 37 -3.13 -40.16 3.77
N PRO A 38 -4.30 -39.57 3.99
CA PRO A 38 -4.70 -38.35 3.30
C PRO A 38 -3.65 -37.29 3.57
N GLN A 39 -2.92 -36.93 2.52
CA GLN A 39 -2.00 -35.81 2.60
C GLN A 39 -2.86 -34.58 2.88
N HIS A 40 -2.84 -34.09 4.11
CA HIS A 40 -3.40 -32.77 4.44
C HIS A 40 -2.65 -31.75 3.59
N ARG A 41 -3.19 -31.47 2.41
CA ARG A 41 -2.74 -30.38 1.57
C ARG A 41 -2.95 -29.12 2.40
N GLN A 42 -1.86 -28.56 2.94
CA GLN A 42 -1.94 -27.28 3.62
C GLN A 42 -2.52 -26.28 2.62
N VAL A 43 -3.77 -25.89 2.82
CA VAL A 43 -4.37 -24.83 2.04
C VAL A 43 -3.72 -23.54 2.51
N LEU A 44 -2.77 -23.04 1.72
CA LEU A 44 -2.14 -21.77 1.99
C LEU A 44 -3.19 -20.65 1.92
N PRO A 45 -3.11 -19.63 2.78
CA PRO A 45 -4.01 -18.46 2.68
C PRO A 45 -4.01 -17.91 1.26
N LEU A 46 -5.18 -17.65 0.68
CA LEU A 46 -5.31 -17.17 -0.71
C LEU A 46 -4.51 -15.91 -1.00
N THR A 47 -4.27 -15.09 0.02
CA THR A 47 -3.42 -13.90 -0.07
C THR A 47 -1.96 -14.18 -0.47
N GLN A 48 -1.49 -15.41 -0.33
CA GLN A 48 -0.13 -15.79 -0.77
C GLN A 48 -0.01 -15.93 -2.30
N TYR A 49 -1.13 -16.00 -3.00
CA TYR A 49 -1.17 -16.07 -4.47
C TYR A 49 -1.35 -14.68 -5.11
N VAL A 50 -1.47 -13.62 -4.31
CA VAL A 50 -1.63 -12.25 -4.80
C VAL A 50 -0.27 -11.59 -4.90
N ASP A 51 0.12 -11.22 -6.11
CA ASP A 51 1.31 -10.40 -6.38
C ASP A 51 0.87 -8.95 -6.69
N PRO A 52 1.09 -7.99 -5.78
CA PRO A 52 0.71 -6.59 -6.00
C PRO A 52 1.51 -5.88 -7.09
N PHE A 53 2.59 -6.49 -7.61
CA PHE A 53 3.34 -5.92 -8.74
C PHE A 53 2.72 -6.24 -10.11
N ILE A 54 1.73 -7.13 -10.18
CA ILE A 54 0.96 -7.35 -11.42
C ILE A 54 0.28 -6.03 -11.82
N GLY A 55 0.45 -5.62 -13.09
CA GLY A 55 -0.11 -4.39 -13.62
C GLY A 55 0.71 -3.12 -13.35
N THR A 56 1.85 -3.22 -12.66
CA THR A 56 2.72 -2.06 -12.34
C THR A 56 3.74 -1.75 -13.43
N ALA A 57 3.77 -2.50 -14.50
CA ALA A 57 4.71 -2.32 -15.62
C ALA A 57 3.98 -2.16 -16.96
N VAL A 58 4.69 -1.61 -17.93
CA VAL A 58 4.24 -1.60 -19.34
C VAL A 58 4.38 -3.01 -19.90
N SER A 59 3.33 -3.53 -20.51
CA SER A 59 3.41 -4.81 -21.23
C SER A 59 4.35 -4.68 -22.42
N ALA A 60 5.34 -5.57 -22.49
CA ALA A 60 6.27 -5.64 -23.61
C ALA A 60 5.56 -5.97 -24.95
N THR A 61 4.41 -6.63 -24.90
CA THR A 61 3.66 -7.05 -26.08
C THR A 61 2.66 -6.02 -26.55
N SER A 62 1.89 -5.41 -25.62
CA SER A 62 0.80 -4.49 -25.99
C SER A 62 1.18 -3.02 -25.88
N GLY A 63 2.27 -2.68 -25.20
CA GLY A 63 2.66 -1.29 -24.90
C GLY A 63 1.76 -0.59 -23.86
N TYR A 64 0.76 -1.30 -23.30
CA TYR A 64 -0.14 -0.74 -22.27
C TYR A 64 0.36 -1.06 -20.88
N ALA A 65 0.20 -0.10 -19.96
CA ALA A 65 0.41 -0.29 -18.52
C ALA A 65 -0.90 -0.70 -17.85
N GLY A 66 -0.80 -1.52 -16.78
CA GLY A 66 -1.94 -1.85 -15.93
C GLY A 66 -2.41 -0.69 -15.06
N ASN A 67 -1.56 0.33 -14.89
CA ASN A 67 -1.82 1.51 -14.04
C ASN A 67 -2.09 1.15 -12.58
N ASP A 68 -1.42 0.12 -12.09
CA ASP A 68 -1.56 -0.35 -10.72
C ASP A 68 -0.46 0.23 -9.81
N ASN A 69 -0.76 0.29 -8.51
CA ASN A 69 0.17 0.68 -7.46
C ASN A 69 0.43 -0.53 -6.54
N PRO A 70 1.69 -0.86 -6.22
CA PRO A 70 2.00 -1.99 -5.33
C PRO A 70 1.78 -1.67 -3.85
N GLY A 71 1.34 -0.45 -3.52
CA GLY A 71 1.16 0.04 -2.16
C GLY A 71 0.27 -0.83 -1.28
N ALA A 72 0.41 -0.61 0.02
CA ALA A 72 -0.38 -1.29 1.03
C ALA A 72 -1.86 -0.93 0.89
N LYS A 73 -2.71 -1.91 0.67
CA LYS A 73 -4.16 -1.77 0.53
C LYS A 73 -4.89 -3.03 0.96
N VAL A 74 -6.13 -2.88 1.35
CA VAL A 74 -7.07 -3.98 1.55
C VAL A 74 -8.15 -3.93 0.47
N PRO A 75 -8.83 -5.05 0.17
CA PRO A 75 -9.91 -5.04 -0.81
C PRO A 75 -10.96 -3.98 -0.47
N PHE A 76 -11.29 -3.13 -1.46
CA PHE A 76 -12.28 -2.05 -1.34
C PHE A 76 -11.96 -0.97 -0.28
N GLY A 77 -10.69 -0.87 0.17
CA GLY A 77 -10.25 0.18 1.06
C GLY A 77 -10.17 1.54 0.36
N PHE A 78 -10.45 2.62 1.10
CA PHE A 78 -10.19 3.99 0.64
C PHE A 78 -8.68 4.30 0.70
N THR A 79 -7.97 3.72 1.67
CA THR A 79 -6.52 3.85 1.78
C THR A 79 -5.82 2.87 0.83
N ASN A 80 -4.97 3.43 -0.02
CA ASN A 80 -3.94 2.73 -0.77
C ASN A 80 -2.63 3.49 -0.53
N PHE A 81 -1.87 3.08 0.48
CA PHE A 81 -0.67 3.76 0.93
C PHE A 81 0.53 3.22 0.17
N GLY A 82 1.04 4.00 -0.75
CA GLY A 82 2.07 3.52 -1.66
C GLY A 82 2.96 4.61 -2.23
N PRO A 83 3.95 4.19 -3.06
CA PRO A 83 4.89 5.08 -3.72
C PRO A 83 4.28 5.79 -4.93
N ASP A 84 4.67 7.05 -5.12
CA ASP A 84 4.44 7.84 -6.33
C ASP A 84 5.76 8.04 -7.06
N MET A 85 5.84 7.53 -8.28
CA MET A 85 7.01 7.68 -9.15
C MET A 85 6.86 8.88 -10.09
N PRO A 86 7.96 9.34 -10.72
CA PRO A 86 7.89 10.38 -11.75
C PRO A 86 6.83 10.05 -12.79
N ARG A 87 5.99 11.04 -13.08
CA ARG A 87 4.87 10.87 -13.98
C ARG A 87 5.30 10.60 -15.41
N THR A 88 4.74 9.55 -15.97
CA THR A 88 4.80 9.22 -17.39
C THR A 88 3.38 9.20 -17.96
N ASN A 89 3.23 8.98 -19.26
CA ASN A 89 1.92 8.78 -19.87
C ASN A 89 1.26 7.44 -19.51
N PHE A 90 1.98 6.58 -18.77
CA PHE A 90 1.59 5.19 -18.57
C PHE A 90 1.31 4.80 -17.10
N ASN A 91 1.52 5.71 -16.14
CA ASN A 91 1.29 5.34 -14.73
C ASN A 91 -0.07 5.77 -14.15
N GLY A 92 -0.97 6.32 -14.97
CA GLY A 92 -2.37 6.57 -14.63
C GLY A 92 -2.62 7.12 -13.21
N SER A 93 -3.71 6.72 -12.59
CA SER A 93 -4.02 7.00 -11.18
C SER A 93 -3.30 6.07 -10.21
N GLY A 94 -2.61 5.03 -10.71
CA GLY A 94 -1.75 4.18 -9.90
C GLY A 94 -0.49 4.90 -9.40
N GLY A 95 -0.04 5.92 -10.14
CA GLY A 95 1.14 6.71 -9.74
C GLY A 95 2.47 5.96 -9.80
N TYR A 96 2.46 4.68 -10.12
CA TYR A 96 3.64 3.80 -10.13
C TYR A 96 3.85 3.20 -11.53
N LEU A 97 5.09 3.13 -11.96
CA LEU A 97 5.46 2.44 -13.19
C LEU A 97 6.91 1.95 -13.08
N ASN A 98 7.08 0.64 -13.09
CA ASN A 98 8.39 0.02 -13.17
C ASN A 98 8.50 -0.72 -14.51
N PRO A 99 9.33 -0.24 -15.47
CA PRO A 99 9.48 -0.89 -16.77
C PRO A 99 9.97 -2.34 -16.62
N PRO A 100 9.58 -3.26 -17.51
CA PRO A 100 10.05 -4.63 -17.48
C PRO A 100 11.59 -4.70 -17.51
N GLY A 101 12.17 -5.45 -16.57
CA GLY A 101 13.62 -5.60 -16.45
C GLY A 101 14.35 -4.42 -15.80
N ALA A 102 13.64 -3.37 -15.36
CA ALA A 102 14.25 -2.31 -14.59
C ALA A 102 14.79 -2.85 -13.26
N THR A 103 16.04 -2.50 -12.95
CA THR A 103 16.69 -2.84 -11.67
C THR A 103 16.69 -1.68 -10.69
N THR A 104 16.32 -0.50 -11.14
CA THR A 104 16.26 0.73 -10.34
C THR A 104 15.01 1.52 -10.68
N GLY A 105 14.55 2.30 -9.73
CA GLY A 105 13.45 3.26 -9.89
C GLY A 105 13.69 4.52 -9.06
N ARG A 106 12.72 5.42 -9.05
CA ARG A 106 12.75 6.64 -8.26
C ARG A 106 11.37 6.93 -7.69
N ILE A 107 11.29 7.17 -6.39
CA ILE A 107 10.07 7.54 -5.69
C ILE A 107 10.13 9.04 -5.41
N ASN A 108 9.12 9.79 -5.88
CA ASN A 108 9.02 11.22 -5.63
C ASN A 108 8.44 11.51 -4.25
N PHE A 109 7.44 10.75 -3.85
CA PHE A 109 6.81 10.78 -2.52
C PHE A 109 6.01 9.50 -2.31
N PHE A 110 5.52 9.30 -1.10
CA PHE A 110 4.51 8.31 -0.76
C PHE A 110 3.20 9.05 -0.50
N SER A 111 2.07 8.47 -0.89
CA SER A 111 0.77 9.06 -0.65
C SER A 111 -0.27 8.04 -0.19
N LEU A 112 -1.42 8.53 0.28
CA LEU A 112 -2.44 7.72 0.97
C LEU A 112 -3.53 7.17 0.05
N THR A 113 -3.62 7.67 -1.20
CA THR A 113 -4.71 7.29 -2.09
C THR A 113 -4.21 7.00 -3.51
N HIS A 114 -4.59 5.85 -4.06
CA HIS A 114 -4.34 5.48 -5.45
C HIS A 114 -5.53 4.69 -5.99
N LEU A 115 -5.76 4.75 -7.30
CA LEU A 115 -6.68 3.87 -8.01
C LEU A 115 -5.89 2.92 -8.89
N ASN A 116 -6.28 1.65 -8.89
CA ASN A 116 -5.68 0.63 -9.72
C ASN A 116 -6.47 0.44 -11.01
N GLY A 117 -5.76 0.19 -12.12
CA GLY A 117 -6.36 -0.07 -13.42
C GLY A 117 -6.87 1.17 -14.17
N VAL A 118 -6.74 2.37 -13.61
CA VAL A 118 -7.26 3.61 -14.19
C VAL A 118 -6.16 4.37 -14.92
N GLY A 119 -6.27 4.48 -16.25
CA GLY A 119 -5.26 5.10 -17.11
C GLY A 119 -5.16 6.62 -16.97
N CYS A 120 -6.22 7.31 -16.52
CA CYS A 120 -6.17 8.74 -16.28
C CYS A 120 -5.43 9.10 -15.00
N PRO A 121 -4.75 10.26 -14.95
CA PRO A 121 -4.17 10.75 -13.70
C PRO A 121 -5.26 11.08 -12.67
N GLY A 122 -4.93 10.87 -11.39
CA GLY A 122 -5.82 11.16 -10.29
C GLY A 122 -5.27 10.64 -8.98
N GLN A 123 -5.93 10.94 -7.87
CA GLN A 123 -5.54 10.48 -6.52
C GLN A 123 -4.14 10.94 -6.07
N GLY A 124 -3.42 10.17 -5.27
CA GLY A 124 -2.08 10.51 -4.79
C GLY A 124 -2.08 11.61 -3.73
N ALA A 125 -3.11 11.65 -2.86
CA ALA A 125 -3.28 12.73 -1.88
C ALA A 125 -2.36 12.55 -0.66
N VAL A 126 -1.89 13.67 -0.13
CA VAL A 126 -0.99 13.80 1.03
C VAL A 126 0.40 13.22 0.73
N GLY A 127 1.22 13.98 0.04
CA GLY A 127 2.60 13.57 -0.27
C GLY A 127 3.51 13.59 0.95
N MET A 128 4.26 12.51 1.15
CA MET A 128 5.18 12.34 2.28
C MET A 128 6.49 11.72 1.82
N MET A 129 7.62 12.20 2.37
CA MET A 129 8.94 11.63 2.06
C MET A 129 9.84 11.66 3.29
N PRO A 130 10.33 10.50 3.77
CA PRO A 130 11.38 10.45 4.76
C PRO A 130 12.76 10.70 4.14
N ALA A 131 13.62 11.39 4.85
CA ALA A 131 14.99 11.68 4.44
C ALA A 131 15.97 11.59 5.62
N SER A 132 17.19 11.17 5.35
CA SER A 132 18.27 11.12 6.36
C SER A 132 18.99 12.47 6.53
N THR A 133 18.73 13.42 5.66
CA THR A 133 19.29 14.77 5.66
C THR A 133 18.20 15.79 5.38
N PRO A 134 18.38 17.07 5.75
CA PRO A 134 17.43 18.12 5.41
C PRO A 134 17.25 18.18 3.88
N THR A 135 16.04 17.89 3.44
CA THR A 135 15.66 17.98 2.03
C THR A 135 14.61 19.07 1.90
N PRO A 136 14.82 20.10 1.11
CA PRO A 136 13.84 21.17 0.96
C PRO A 136 12.47 20.60 0.56
N VAL A 137 11.42 21.07 1.22
CA VAL A 137 10.06 20.81 0.78
C VAL A 137 9.89 21.36 -0.63
N ALA A 138 9.22 20.63 -1.49
CA ALA A 138 8.97 21.11 -2.85
C ALA A 138 8.33 22.50 -2.81
N SER A 139 8.80 23.39 -3.66
CA SER A 139 8.10 24.66 -3.86
C SER A 139 6.68 24.41 -4.37
N ALA A 140 5.77 25.38 -4.20
CA ALA A 140 4.41 25.30 -4.73
C ALA A 140 4.32 24.99 -6.23
N THR A 141 5.44 25.14 -6.95
CA THR A 141 5.58 24.91 -8.40
C THR A 141 6.47 23.72 -8.74
N GLY A 142 7.09 23.06 -7.75
CA GLY A 142 8.08 22.00 -7.93
C GLY A 142 7.63 20.64 -7.45
N VAL A 143 7.79 19.61 -8.31
CA VAL A 143 7.72 18.22 -7.88
C VAL A 143 9.05 17.86 -7.21
N PRO A 144 9.04 17.14 -6.07
CA PRO A 144 10.27 16.66 -5.45
C PRO A 144 11.12 15.89 -6.45
N ALA A 145 12.45 16.05 -6.37
CA ALA A 145 13.37 15.31 -7.23
C ALA A 145 13.30 13.81 -7.01
N GLY A 146 12.70 13.39 -5.90
CA GLY A 146 12.55 12.00 -5.50
C GLY A 146 13.86 11.36 -5.04
N VAL A 147 13.76 10.14 -4.54
CA VAL A 147 14.88 9.31 -4.08
C VAL A 147 14.90 8.03 -4.90
N GLY A 148 16.09 7.62 -5.35
CA GLY A 148 16.28 6.36 -6.07
C GLY A 148 16.09 5.15 -5.17
N PHE A 149 15.85 4.00 -5.77
CA PHE A 149 15.84 2.70 -5.11
C PHE A 149 16.20 1.58 -6.08
N HIS A 150 16.63 0.44 -5.55
CA HIS A 150 16.79 -0.79 -6.31
C HIS A 150 15.56 -1.67 -6.18
N THR A 151 15.05 -2.21 -7.29
CA THR A 151 13.84 -3.07 -7.29
C THR A 151 14.00 -4.32 -6.44
N SER A 152 15.24 -4.79 -6.24
CA SER A 152 15.54 -5.89 -5.34
C SER A 152 15.29 -5.58 -3.86
N THR A 153 15.14 -4.30 -3.49
CA THR A 153 14.82 -3.87 -2.12
C THR A 153 13.32 -3.68 -1.89
N GLU A 154 12.51 -3.79 -2.95
CA GLU A 154 11.06 -3.71 -2.85
C GLU A 154 10.44 -5.04 -2.45
N SER A 155 9.36 -4.95 -1.71
CA SER A 155 8.48 -6.07 -1.39
C SER A 155 7.05 -5.60 -1.22
N ALA A 156 6.10 -6.34 -1.78
CA ALA A 156 4.69 -6.05 -1.62
C ALA A 156 3.89 -7.34 -1.41
N ARG A 157 2.81 -7.23 -0.65
CA ARG A 157 1.79 -8.27 -0.47
C ARG A 157 0.49 -7.58 -0.04
N PRO A 158 -0.67 -8.26 -0.08
CA PRO A 158 -1.91 -7.67 0.40
C PRO A 158 -1.76 -7.01 1.77
N GLY A 159 -2.07 -5.70 1.86
CA GLY A 159 -1.97 -4.90 3.07
C GLY A 159 -0.56 -4.44 3.47
N TYR A 160 0.46 -4.69 2.67
CA TYR A 160 1.85 -4.31 2.98
C TYR A 160 2.63 -3.90 1.74
N TYR A 161 3.45 -2.87 1.90
CA TYR A 161 4.50 -2.47 0.96
C TYR A 161 5.78 -2.12 1.73
N GLY A 162 6.94 -2.45 1.18
CA GLY A 162 8.24 -2.10 1.76
C GLY A 162 9.29 -1.83 0.69
N VAL A 163 10.19 -0.88 0.96
CA VAL A 163 11.34 -0.54 0.12
C VAL A 163 12.47 0.03 0.95
N THR A 164 13.71 -0.22 0.55
CA THR A 164 14.87 0.53 1.05
C THR A 164 15.35 1.45 -0.07
N MET A 165 15.33 2.76 0.19
CA MET A 165 15.74 3.78 -0.77
C MET A 165 17.25 4.00 -0.76
N ASP A 166 17.80 4.68 -1.80
CA ASP A 166 19.24 4.94 -1.94
C ASP A 166 19.80 5.84 -0.83
N ASN A 167 18.96 6.67 -0.18
CA ASN A 167 19.31 7.40 1.03
C ASN A 167 19.35 6.49 2.28
N ARG A 168 19.26 5.17 2.10
CA ARG A 168 19.28 4.12 3.12
C ARG A 168 18.08 4.12 4.09
N VAL A 169 17.09 4.98 3.88
CA VAL A 169 15.86 4.93 4.67
C VAL A 169 15.02 3.74 4.20
N LYS A 170 14.67 2.87 5.16
CA LYS A 170 13.73 1.76 4.94
C LYS A 170 12.31 2.24 5.23
N VAL A 171 11.43 2.13 4.26
CA VAL A 171 10.02 2.44 4.39
C VAL A 171 9.21 1.15 4.41
N GLU A 172 8.35 0.99 5.42
CA GLU A 172 7.40 -0.12 5.52
C GLU A 172 6.00 0.47 5.77
N LEU A 173 5.06 0.11 4.92
CA LEU A 173 3.69 0.64 4.93
C LEU A 173 2.68 -0.49 5.12
N THR A 174 1.63 -0.22 5.89
CA THR A 174 0.46 -1.09 5.98
C THR A 174 -0.82 -0.26 5.89
N ALA A 175 -1.94 -0.91 5.57
CA ALA A 175 -3.23 -0.22 5.47
C ALA A 175 -4.38 -1.08 6.00
N THR A 176 -5.39 -0.39 6.48
CA THR A 176 -6.75 -0.90 6.68
C THR A 176 -7.69 -0.20 5.68
N THR A 177 -8.99 -0.27 5.90
CA THR A 177 -9.96 0.35 4.98
C THR A 177 -9.77 1.87 4.86
N ARG A 178 -9.51 2.57 5.98
CA ARG A 178 -9.43 4.05 6.05
C ARG A 178 -8.23 4.54 6.84
N THR A 179 -7.30 3.65 7.15
CA THR A 179 -6.08 4.03 7.88
C THR A 179 -4.84 3.44 7.27
N GLY A 180 -3.71 4.10 7.50
CA GLY A 180 -2.38 3.62 7.15
C GLY A 180 -1.45 3.66 8.35
N MET A 181 -0.41 2.85 8.30
CA MET A 181 0.74 2.95 9.19
C MET A 181 2.02 2.99 8.36
N ALA A 182 2.98 3.81 8.78
CA ALA A 182 4.32 3.83 8.25
C ALA A 182 5.33 3.53 9.36
N GLN A 183 6.31 2.70 9.06
CA GLN A 183 7.51 2.52 9.84
C GLN A 183 8.70 2.93 9.00
N LEU A 184 9.42 3.94 9.45
CA LEU A 184 10.53 4.58 8.74
C LEU A 184 11.81 4.29 9.52
N GLY A 185 12.62 3.35 9.02
CA GLY A 185 13.91 2.99 9.61
C GLY A 185 15.01 3.83 8.99
N TYR A 186 15.66 4.66 9.79
CA TYR A 186 16.75 5.52 9.34
C TYR A 186 18.10 4.83 9.50
N PRO A 187 19.09 5.11 8.62
CA PRO A 187 20.37 4.43 8.64
C PRO A 187 21.20 4.78 9.88
N ASP A 188 21.06 6.01 10.36
CA ASP A 188 21.86 6.56 11.43
C ASP A 188 20.96 7.05 12.56
N ALA A 189 21.45 6.95 13.79
CA ALA A 189 20.81 7.55 14.94
C ALA A 189 20.97 9.06 14.95
N GLY A 190 20.12 9.75 15.67
CA GLY A 190 20.18 11.18 15.91
C GLY A 190 19.16 11.96 15.11
N SER A 191 19.07 11.81 13.81
CA SER A 191 18.24 12.68 12.98
C SER A 191 17.38 11.91 11.99
N GLY A 192 16.07 12.13 12.05
CA GLY A 192 15.12 11.67 11.07
C GLY A 192 14.30 12.82 10.51
N TYR A 193 14.47 13.13 9.23
CA TYR A 193 13.70 14.15 8.56
C TYR A 193 12.47 13.52 7.90
N PHE A 194 11.34 14.20 7.99
CA PHE A 194 10.09 13.79 7.39
C PHE A 194 9.42 15.00 6.75
N SER A 195 9.31 15.00 5.43
CA SER A 195 8.54 16.01 4.73
C SER A 195 7.11 15.56 4.53
N ILE A 196 6.17 16.49 4.72
CA ILE A 196 4.77 16.35 4.39
C ILE A 196 4.33 17.56 3.57
N ASP A 197 3.65 17.31 2.45
CA ASP A 197 3.18 18.36 1.57
C ASP A 197 1.78 18.02 1.07
N THR A 198 0.79 18.74 1.58
CA THR A 198 -0.62 18.53 1.24
C THR A 198 -0.99 19.03 -0.15
N ARG A 199 -0.08 19.76 -0.81
CA ARG A 199 -0.25 20.23 -2.20
C ARG A 199 0.12 19.14 -3.21
N LEU A 200 0.90 18.13 -2.79
CA LEU A 200 1.28 17.02 -3.66
C LEU A 200 0.13 16.04 -3.81
N ASN A 201 -0.15 15.70 -5.05
CA ASN A 201 -1.14 14.70 -5.43
C ASN A 201 -0.75 14.03 -6.76
N GLY A 202 -1.53 13.09 -7.25
CA GLY A 202 -1.26 12.36 -8.49
C GLY A 202 -1.03 13.24 -9.71
N ASN A 203 -1.56 14.48 -9.74
CA ASN A 203 -1.30 15.45 -10.81
C ASN A 203 0.01 16.23 -10.59
N SER A 204 0.44 16.41 -9.36
CA SER A 204 1.68 17.15 -9.03
C SER A 204 2.93 16.48 -9.60
N ASN A 205 2.86 15.20 -9.91
CA ASN A 205 3.88 14.50 -10.67
C ASN A 205 4.04 14.99 -12.12
N ARG A 206 3.13 15.83 -12.61
CA ARG A 206 3.25 16.52 -13.91
C ARG A 206 3.70 17.96 -13.68
N ARG A 207 4.84 18.33 -14.23
CA ARG A 207 5.43 19.68 -14.14
C ARG A 207 4.48 20.83 -14.54
N THR A 208 3.46 20.56 -15.33
CA THR A 208 2.57 21.58 -15.91
C THR A 208 1.38 21.93 -15.02
N GLU A 209 1.13 21.23 -13.92
CA GLU A 209 -0.12 21.35 -13.14
C GLU A 209 0.08 21.60 -11.65
N ALA A 210 1.33 21.62 -11.15
CA ALA A 210 1.64 21.89 -9.75
C ALA A 210 1.15 23.29 -9.27
N GLY A 211 0.87 24.20 -10.20
CA GLY A 211 0.39 25.56 -9.89
C GLY A 211 -1.14 25.71 -9.76
N LYS A 212 -1.93 24.63 -9.89
CA LYS A 212 -3.41 24.73 -9.89
C LYS A 212 -4.09 24.33 -8.60
N ILE A 213 -3.34 23.86 -7.59
CA ILE A 213 -3.91 23.64 -6.26
C ILE A 213 -3.98 25.00 -5.57
N THR A 214 -5.18 25.55 -5.47
CA THR A 214 -5.38 26.81 -4.75
C THR A 214 -5.13 26.60 -3.25
N PRO A 215 -4.51 27.57 -2.55
CA PRO A 215 -4.26 27.51 -1.12
C PRO A 215 -5.51 27.17 -0.29
N ASP A 216 -6.68 27.56 -0.77
CA ASP A 216 -7.96 27.39 -0.08
C ASP A 216 -8.41 25.93 0.05
N HIS A 217 -7.78 25.01 -0.67
CA HIS A 217 -8.16 23.60 -0.69
C HIS A 217 -7.15 22.69 0.03
N VAL A 218 -6.09 23.25 0.59
CA VAL A 218 -5.05 22.49 1.31
C VAL A 218 -4.77 23.12 2.66
N SER A 219 -4.51 22.29 3.64
CA SER A 219 -4.11 22.75 4.97
C SER A 219 -3.21 21.73 5.64
N LEU A 220 -2.30 22.21 6.48
CA LEU A 220 -1.47 21.39 7.35
C LEU A 220 -1.40 22.08 8.72
N SER A 221 -1.70 21.33 9.76
CA SER A 221 -1.49 21.68 11.15
C SER A 221 -0.56 20.65 11.77
N VAL A 222 0.41 21.12 12.51
CA VAL A 222 1.36 20.30 13.29
C VAL A 222 1.24 20.76 14.74
N SER A 223 1.06 19.83 15.68
CA SER A 223 1.08 20.15 17.12
C SER A 223 2.48 20.64 17.54
N ASP A 224 2.56 21.41 18.63
CA ASP A 224 3.82 22.00 19.09
C ASP A 224 4.93 20.95 19.33
N ASP A 225 4.53 19.77 19.79
CA ASP A 225 5.45 18.65 19.97
C ASP A 225 5.62 17.77 18.71
N GLY A 226 4.95 18.09 17.60
CA GLY A 226 5.00 17.36 16.35
C GLY A 226 4.40 15.96 16.36
N ARG A 227 3.71 15.58 17.44
CA ARG A 227 3.10 14.24 17.55
C ARG A 227 1.79 14.11 16.79
N VAL A 228 1.14 15.21 16.45
CA VAL A 228 -0.10 15.23 15.70
C VAL A 228 0.08 16.07 14.45
N LEU A 229 -0.18 15.44 13.30
CA LEU A 229 -0.28 16.12 12.01
C LEU A 229 -1.72 15.99 11.51
N SER A 230 -2.30 17.06 11.02
CA SER A 230 -3.66 17.02 10.48
C SER A 230 -3.87 18.05 9.40
N GLY A 231 -4.87 17.83 8.57
CA GLY A 231 -5.17 18.79 7.52
C GLY A 231 -6.01 18.23 6.40
N GLN A 232 -5.91 18.91 5.29
CA GLN A 232 -6.62 18.58 4.06
C GLN A 232 -5.64 18.61 2.88
N SER A 233 -5.74 17.62 2.03
CA SER A 233 -5.16 17.57 0.70
C SER A 233 -6.29 17.42 -0.33
N VAL A 234 -5.94 17.46 -1.59
CA VAL A 234 -6.88 17.34 -2.69
C VAL A 234 -6.46 16.18 -3.59
N ALA A 235 -7.32 15.18 -3.69
CA ALA A 235 -7.19 14.13 -4.68
C ALA A 235 -7.88 14.61 -5.98
N PRO A 236 -7.14 14.77 -7.09
CA PRO A 236 -7.77 15.08 -8.37
C PRO A 236 -8.69 13.92 -8.76
N ALA A 237 -9.88 14.26 -9.27
CA ALA A 237 -10.75 13.26 -9.85
C ALA A 237 -10.08 12.67 -11.12
N PHE A 238 -10.23 11.37 -11.31
CA PHE A 238 -9.68 10.70 -12.48
C PHE A 238 -10.44 11.09 -13.78
N CYS A 239 -9.72 11.11 -14.90
CA CYS A 239 -10.28 11.42 -16.22
C CYS A 239 -10.94 12.79 -16.36
N THR A 240 -10.75 13.71 -15.46
CA THR A 240 -11.22 15.08 -15.66
C THR A 240 -10.29 15.82 -16.62
N PRO A 241 -10.83 16.63 -17.55
CA PRO A 241 -10.02 17.49 -18.37
C PRO A 241 -9.12 18.39 -17.51
N TYR A 242 -7.88 18.57 -17.93
CA TYR A 242 -6.95 19.46 -17.26
C TYR A 242 -7.57 20.85 -17.07
N GLY A 243 -7.58 21.33 -15.84
CA GLY A 243 -8.10 22.66 -15.53
C GLY A 243 -9.55 22.69 -15.02
N THR A 244 -10.23 21.56 -14.92
CA THR A 244 -11.51 21.53 -14.19
C THR A 244 -11.26 21.47 -12.67
N PRO A 245 -11.97 22.25 -11.87
CA PRO A 245 -11.77 22.33 -10.42
C PRO A 245 -12.36 21.13 -9.66
N TYR A 246 -12.50 19.98 -10.28
CA TYR A 246 -13.10 18.82 -9.62
C TYR A 246 -12.06 18.09 -8.79
N ASN A 247 -11.96 18.53 -7.56
CA ASN A 247 -11.03 18.02 -6.57
C ASN A 247 -11.82 17.41 -5.43
N SER A 248 -11.52 16.15 -5.10
CA SER A 248 -12.10 15.50 -3.93
C SER A 248 -11.24 15.78 -2.72
N PRO A 249 -11.77 16.37 -1.65
CA PRO A 249 -11.01 16.60 -0.44
C PRO A 249 -10.60 15.26 0.20
N VAL A 250 -9.37 15.20 0.66
CA VAL A 250 -8.88 14.11 1.51
C VAL A 250 -8.36 14.72 2.79
N TYR A 251 -9.18 14.60 3.83
CA TYR A 251 -8.81 14.98 5.18
C TYR A 251 -7.97 13.88 5.81
N PHE A 252 -6.96 14.26 6.57
CA PHE A 252 -6.13 13.32 7.29
C PHE A 252 -5.90 13.75 8.75
N TYR A 253 -5.65 12.76 9.60
CA TYR A 253 -5.20 12.93 10.96
C TYR A 253 -4.16 11.85 11.23
N ALA A 254 -2.95 12.27 11.57
CA ALA A 254 -1.82 11.36 11.80
C ALA A 254 -1.24 11.54 13.19
N GLU A 255 -0.75 10.46 13.77
CA GLU A 255 -0.03 10.45 15.04
C GLU A 255 1.36 9.86 14.84
N MET A 256 2.35 10.59 15.33
CA MET A 256 3.76 10.22 15.32
C MET A 256 4.16 9.66 16.70
N ASP A 257 5.02 8.64 16.72
CA ASP A 257 5.46 8.03 17.97
C ASP A 257 6.53 8.84 18.72
N ARG A 258 7.07 9.89 18.08
CA ARG A 258 8.15 10.70 18.64
C ARG A 258 7.81 12.20 18.56
N PRO A 259 8.36 13.02 19.49
CA PRO A 259 8.27 14.46 19.36
C PRO A 259 9.28 15.00 18.34
N LEU A 260 9.05 16.23 17.89
CA LEU A 260 10.04 16.98 17.14
C LEU A 260 11.29 17.22 17.97
N THR A 261 12.44 17.33 17.29
CA THR A 261 13.64 17.84 17.93
C THR A 261 13.46 19.31 18.33
N THR A 262 14.09 19.70 19.44
CA THR A 262 14.17 21.08 19.88
C THR A 262 15.30 21.86 19.21
N THR A 263 16.14 21.18 18.41
CA THR A 263 17.23 21.82 17.67
C THR A 263 16.66 22.75 16.61
N ALA A 264 17.00 24.02 16.69
CA ALA A 264 16.57 25.03 15.73
C ALA A 264 17.37 24.91 14.43
N GLU A 265 16.67 24.65 13.33
CA GLU A 265 17.22 24.68 11.97
C GLU A 265 16.35 25.58 11.10
N SER A 266 16.96 26.37 10.23
CA SER A 266 16.21 27.30 9.37
C SER A 266 15.27 26.55 8.41
N GLY A 267 13.98 26.87 8.45
CA GLY A 267 12.96 26.25 7.60
C GLY A 267 12.53 24.83 8.00
N VAL A 268 13.11 24.29 9.07
CA VAL A 268 12.71 23.02 9.66
C VAL A 268 11.69 23.27 10.78
N ASN A 269 10.82 22.30 11.02
CA ASN A 269 9.72 22.35 11.99
C ASN A 269 8.78 23.56 11.81
N THR A 270 8.71 24.06 10.58
CA THR A 270 7.88 25.22 10.23
C THR A 270 6.87 24.81 9.16
N VAL A 271 5.58 25.08 9.42
CA VAL A 271 4.53 24.90 8.42
C VAL A 271 4.47 26.13 7.53
N LYS A 272 4.54 25.91 6.23
CA LYS A 272 4.38 26.98 5.23
C LYS A 272 3.55 26.45 4.05
N ASP A 273 2.49 27.17 3.72
CA ASP A 273 1.64 26.90 2.54
C ASP A 273 1.19 25.41 2.41
N GLY A 274 0.82 24.79 3.52
CA GLY A 274 0.36 23.40 3.54
C GLY A 274 1.48 22.35 3.47
N ALA A 275 2.74 22.74 3.69
CA ALA A 275 3.88 21.85 3.71
C ALA A 275 4.80 22.08 4.92
N ALA A 276 5.54 21.06 5.32
CA ALA A 276 6.55 21.14 6.36
C ALA A 276 7.67 20.12 6.13
N LEU A 277 8.88 20.50 6.53
CA LEU A 277 9.99 19.59 6.80
C LEU A 277 10.12 19.46 8.32
N LEU A 278 9.88 18.28 8.83
CA LEU A 278 9.87 17.98 10.26
C LEU A 278 11.13 17.19 10.62
N HIS A 279 11.73 17.51 11.76
CA HIS A 279 12.94 16.86 12.26
C HIS A 279 12.63 16.17 13.59
N TYR A 280 12.91 14.87 13.66
CA TYR A 280 12.66 14.02 14.81
C TYR A 280 13.98 13.49 15.36
N ASP A 281 14.13 13.50 16.70
CA ASP A 281 15.27 12.86 17.38
C ASP A 281 15.04 11.36 17.42
N LEU A 282 16.00 10.60 16.89
CA LEU A 282 15.92 9.16 16.81
C LEU A 282 17.01 8.53 17.71
N PRO A 283 16.64 7.74 18.73
CA PRO A 283 17.62 7.11 19.62
C PRO A 283 18.41 6.02 18.88
N ALA A 284 19.67 5.85 19.25
CA ALA A 284 20.56 4.85 18.67
C ALA A 284 20.04 3.40 18.79
N THR A 285 19.27 3.12 19.83
CA THR A 285 18.69 1.80 20.06
C THR A 285 17.48 1.48 19.18
N ASP A 286 16.85 2.50 18.60
CA ASP A 286 15.69 2.36 17.72
C ASP A 286 15.60 3.59 16.79
N PRO A 287 16.42 3.67 15.72
CA PRO A 287 16.42 4.77 14.77
C PRO A 287 15.20 4.68 13.82
N THR A 288 14.02 4.58 14.41
CA THR A 288 12.76 4.38 13.68
C THR A 288 11.75 5.45 14.08
N LEU A 289 11.15 6.09 13.09
CA LEU A 289 9.97 6.93 13.25
C LEU A 289 8.75 6.15 12.79
N ARG A 290 7.68 6.18 13.61
CA ARG A 290 6.42 5.50 13.28
C ARG A 290 5.30 6.50 13.18
N MET A 291 4.48 6.33 12.17
CA MET A 291 3.26 7.10 11.94
C MET A 291 2.08 6.17 11.81
N ARG A 292 0.96 6.56 12.34
CA ARG A 292 -0.35 6.01 12.00
C ARG A 292 -1.26 7.15 11.53
N VAL A 293 -2.03 6.92 10.50
CA VAL A 293 -2.83 7.97 9.86
C VAL A 293 -4.21 7.45 9.51
N GLY A 294 -5.23 8.24 9.78
CA GLY A 294 -6.58 8.02 9.29
C GLY A 294 -6.90 9.03 8.20
N ILE A 295 -7.71 8.64 7.24
CA ILE A 295 -8.21 9.51 6.17
C ILE A 295 -9.73 9.52 6.10
N SER A 296 -10.28 10.60 5.56
CA SER A 296 -11.71 10.78 5.36
C SER A 296 -11.98 11.75 4.20
N ALA A 297 -13.06 11.53 3.46
CA ALA A 297 -13.56 12.48 2.47
C ALA A 297 -14.48 13.56 3.09
N VAL A 298 -14.68 13.56 4.42
CA VAL A 298 -15.68 14.39 5.10
C VAL A 298 -15.04 15.47 5.97
N SER A 299 -14.12 15.09 6.87
CA SER A 299 -13.49 16.03 7.81
C SER A 299 -12.27 15.43 8.51
N VAL A 300 -11.42 16.28 9.10
CA VAL A 300 -10.32 15.87 9.99
C VAL A 300 -10.86 15.12 11.21
N ALA A 301 -11.99 15.51 11.76
CA ALA A 301 -12.62 14.82 12.90
C ALA A 301 -12.99 13.37 12.53
N ASN A 302 -13.53 13.15 11.33
CA ASN A 302 -13.82 11.81 10.84
C ASN A 302 -12.56 11.02 10.52
N ALA A 303 -11.50 11.65 10.01
CA ALA A 303 -10.20 11.01 9.81
C ALA A 303 -9.63 10.51 11.14
N LYS A 304 -9.70 11.34 12.20
CA LYS A 304 -9.33 10.95 13.57
C LYS A 304 -10.18 9.80 14.09
N LEU A 305 -11.50 9.87 13.91
CA LEU A 305 -12.41 8.78 14.30
C LEU A 305 -12.06 7.45 13.58
N ASN A 306 -11.81 7.50 12.27
CA ASN A 306 -11.40 6.35 11.51
C ASN A 306 -10.10 5.75 12.05
N LEU A 307 -9.09 6.60 12.35
CA LEU A 307 -7.83 6.16 12.93
C LEU A 307 -8.05 5.41 14.25
N HIS A 308 -8.81 6.00 15.15
CA HIS A 308 -9.00 5.43 16.48
C HIS A 308 -9.93 4.20 16.47
N THR A 309 -10.77 4.04 15.45
CA THR A 309 -11.66 2.89 15.29
C THR A 309 -10.92 1.70 14.69
N GLU A 310 -10.18 1.91 13.60
CA GLU A 310 -9.54 0.82 12.86
C GLU A 310 -8.14 0.50 13.37
N ASN A 311 -7.48 1.46 14.02
CA ASN A 311 -6.09 1.36 14.49
C ASN A 311 -5.93 1.97 15.88
N ALA A 312 -6.65 1.41 16.86
CA ALA A 312 -6.79 1.96 18.21
C ALA A 312 -5.49 1.94 19.05
N ARG A 313 -4.43 1.26 18.62
CA ARG A 313 -3.19 1.18 19.39
C ARG A 313 -2.39 2.47 19.26
N PRO A 314 -1.87 3.04 20.38
CA PRO A 314 -0.99 4.19 20.31
C PRO A 314 0.23 3.92 19.43
N ALA A 315 0.72 4.93 18.72
CA ALA A 315 1.93 4.80 17.88
C ALA A 315 3.15 4.33 18.69
N SER A 316 3.21 4.70 19.98
CA SER A 316 4.25 4.27 20.94
C SER A 316 4.15 2.81 21.39
N SER A 317 2.99 2.16 21.25
CA SER A 317 2.92 0.72 21.47
C SER A 317 3.64 0.05 20.31
N ARG A 318 4.74 -0.65 20.61
CA ARG A 318 5.51 -1.43 19.65
C ARG A 318 4.53 -2.15 18.71
N PRO A 319 4.48 -1.86 17.40
CA PRO A 319 3.61 -2.59 16.50
C PRO A 319 3.93 -4.07 16.69
N ALA A 320 2.90 -4.90 16.80
CA ALA A 320 3.11 -6.32 16.67
C ALA A 320 3.97 -6.48 15.41
N ARG A 321 5.18 -7.01 15.60
CA ARG A 321 6.21 -7.17 14.56
C ARG A 321 5.49 -7.44 13.26
N LEU A 322 5.56 -6.51 12.29
CA LEU A 322 4.94 -6.74 10.98
C LEU A 322 5.33 -8.15 10.59
N PRO A 323 4.39 -9.04 10.23
CA PRO A 323 4.71 -10.44 9.99
C PRO A 323 5.91 -10.48 9.07
N THR A 324 7.04 -10.98 9.57
CA THR A 324 8.26 -11.13 8.77
C THR A 324 7.85 -11.95 7.55
N PRO A 325 8.13 -11.52 6.32
CA PRO A 325 7.87 -12.36 5.15
C PRO A 325 8.52 -13.71 5.42
N PRO A 326 7.86 -14.83 5.10
CA PRO A 326 8.50 -16.13 5.17
C PRO A 326 9.79 -16.01 4.39
N GLY A 327 10.92 -16.30 5.05
CA GLY A 327 12.24 -16.08 4.49
C GLY A 327 12.27 -16.57 3.06
N THR A 328 12.73 -15.73 2.16
CA THR A 328 13.21 -16.14 0.85
C THR A 328 14.30 -17.17 1.11
N ARG A 329 13.95 -18.46 1.08
CA ARG A 329 14.96 -19.51 0.95
C ARG A 329 15.63 -19.20 -0.37
N GLY A 330 16.87 -18.74 -0.30
CA GLY A 330 17.70 -18.55 -1.45
C GLY A 330 17.61 -19.81 -2.30
N SER A 331 17.04 -19.71 -3.48
CA SER A 331 17.13 -20.72 -4.50
C SER A 331 18.62 -20.80 -4.89
N THR A 332 19.36 -21.63 -4.18
CA THR A 332 20.64 -22.12 -4.69
C THR A 332 20.31 -22.97 -5.90
N ARG A 333 20.27 -22.35 -7.07
CA ARG A 333 20.37 -23.06 -8.33
C ARG A 333 21.68 -23.85 -8.29
N SER A 334 21.59 -25.15 -8.03
CA SER A 334 22.68 -26.08 -8.31
C SER A 334 22.98 -25.96 -9.80
N ARG A 335 24.13 -25.37 -10.12
CA ARG A 335 24.72 -25.49 -11.46
C ARG A 335 25.03 -26.96 -11.69
N SER A 336 24.20 -27.65 -12.46
CA SER A 336 24.53 -28.90 -13.09
C SER A 336 25.65 -28.59 -14.08
N THR A 337 26.86 -28.98 -13.73
CA THR A 337 28.00 -29.03 -14.65
C THR A 337 27.80 -30.19 -15.62
N ALA A 338 27.25 -29.91 -16.79
CA ALA A 338 27.28 -30.85 -17.91
C ALA A 338 28.73 -31.04 -18.35
N ARG A 339 29.19 -32.26 -18.23
CA ARG A 339 30.52 -32.74 -18.70
C ARG A 339 30.50 -32.81 -20.24
N PRO A 340 31.45 -32.24 -20.96
CA PRO A 340 31.50 -32.43 -22.41
C PRO A 340 31.93 -33.85 -22.74
N THR A 341 31.11 -34.58 -23.48
CA THR A 341 31.47 -35.83 -24.13
C THR A 341 32.42 -35.53 -25.29
N ARG A 342 33.63 -36.07 -25.22
CA ARG A 342 34.57 -36.16 -26.35
C ARG A 342 33.95 -37.07 -27.40
N ALA A 343 33.80 -36.56 -28.61
CA ALA A 343 33.66 -37.38 -29.81
C ALA A 343 35.06 -37.84 -30.27
N GLY A 344 35.19 -39.15 -30.46
CA GLY A 344 36.25 -39.74 -31.22
C GLY A 344 35.88 -39.82 -32.71
#